data_3888354bcbf65d028c8a2403e0abad83
#
_entry.id   3888354bcbf65d028c8a2403e0abad83
#
_cell.length_a   1.000
_cell.length_b   1.000
_cell.length_c   1.000
_cell.angle_alpha   90.00
_cell.angle_beta   90.00
_cell.angle_gamma   90.00
#
_symmetry.space_group_name_H-M   'P 1'
#
loop_
_entity.id
_entity.type
_entity.pdbx_description
1 polymer ?
#
loop_
_entity_poly.entity_id
_entity_poly.type
_entity_poly.pdbx_seq_one_letter_code
_entity_poly.pdbx_strand_id
1 'polypeptide(L)'
;MIVVGVILSGMLPGMPVFQDAAGNVKGIHIFGEVTLSFPSIIEIVLILAAAFLSFKTTDKRIRVRNHFTWGAIKEVAVLFIGIFITMQPALMLLKAVGPNLGITEPYQMFWATGALSSFLDNTPTYLVFLTTAGTLGFTNGIATTLGTVPVKLLSAISCGAVSVSYTHLRAHETEAD
;
A
#
# COMPACT_ATOMS: atom_id res chain seq x y z
N MET A 1 -12.69 12.54 -14.35
CA MET A 1 -11.42 12.69 -15.10
C MET A 1 -10.17 12.68 -14.20
N ILE A 2 -10.15 13.36 -13.05
CA ILE A 2 -8.97 13.41 -12.16
C ILE A 2 -8.64 12.03 -11.57
N VAL A 3 -9.66 11.26 -11.14
CA VAL A 3 -9.47 9.90 -10.64
C VAL A 3 -8.83 8.97 -11.69
N VAL A 4 -9.22 9.13 -12.95
CA VAL A 4 -8.61 8.38 -14.06
C VAL A 4 -7.13 8.78 -14.24
N GLY A 5 -6.80 10.05 -14.06
CA GLY A 5 -5.41 10.53 -14.09
C GLY A 5 -4.56 9.92 -12.97
N VAL A 6 -5.10 9.79 -11.76
CA VAL A 6 -4.42 9.15 -10.61
C VAL A 6 -4.24 7.65 -10.86
N ILE A 7 -5.23 6.96 -11.40
CA ILE A 7 -5.13 5.53 -11.76
C ILE A 7 -4.07 5.33 -12.85
N LEU A 8 -4.07 6.17 -13.88
CA LEU A 8 -3.09 6.11 -14.96
C LEU A 8 -1.67 6.43 -14.47
N SER A 9 -1.51 7.33 -13.48
CA SER A 9 -0.19 7.62 -12.92
C SER A 9 0.42 6.40 -12.20
N GLY A 10 -0.40 5.53 -11.60
CA GLY A 10 0.06 4.26 -11.04
C GLY A 10 0.61 3.27 -12.08
N MET A 11 0.33 3.47 -13.37
CA MET A 11 0.89 2.65 -14.45
C MET A 11 2.23 3.21 -14.99
N LEU A 12 2.59 4.46 -14.66
CA LEU A 12 3.81 5.12 -15.14
C LEU A 12 5.11 4.37 -14.79
N PRO A 13 5.26 3.73 -13.61
CA PRO A 13 6.47 2.98 -13.28
C PRO A 13 6.77 1.83 -14.26
N GLY A 14 5.74 1.26 -14.89
CA GLY A 14 5.85 0.21 -15.90
C GLY A 14 6.26 0.71 -17.30
N MET A 15 6.26 2.02 -17.53
CA MET A 15 6.61 2.57 -18.84
C MET A 15 8.13 2.68 -19.02
N PRO A 16 8.67 2.31 -20.20
CA PRO A 16 10.12 2.34 -20.46
C PRO A 16 10.75 3.72 -20.36
N VAL A 17 9.94 4.79 -20.48
CA VAL A 17 10.40 6.19 -20.35
C VAL A 17 10.89 6.51 -18.92
N PHE A 18 10.31 5.87 -17.92
CA PHE A 18 10.62 6.10 -16.49
C PHE A 18 11.58 5.05 -15.92
N GLN A 19 12.03 4.11 -16.75
CA GLN A 19 12.99 3.08 -16.36
C GLN A 19 14.38 3.39 -16.91
N ASP A 20 15.40 2.97 -16.16
CA ASP A 20 16.79 2.98 -16.62
C ASP A 20 17.08 1.76 -17.50
N ALA A 21 18.23 1.77 -18.16
CA ALA A 21 18.71 0.63 -18.96
C ALA A 21 18.78 -0.71 -18.16
N ALA A 22 18.82 -0.62 -16.84
CA ALA A 22 18.78 -1.75 -15.91
C ALA A 22 17.36 -2.15 -15.46
N GLY A 23 16.30 -1.50 -15.97
CA GLY A 23 14.90 -1.74 -15.58
C GLY A 23 14.47 -1.13 -14.24
N ASN A 24 15.34 -0.35 -13.60
CA ASN A 24 15.02 0.33 -12.35
C ASN A 24 14.28 1.66 -12.64
N VAL A 25 13.30 1.99 -11.77
CA VAL A 25 12.55 3.25 -11.91
C VAL A 25 13.44 4.43 -11.54
N LYS A 26 13.57 5.41 -12.44
CA LYS A 26 14.32 6.65 -12.19
C LYS A 26 13.70 7.43 -11.04
N GLY A 27 14.53 7.91 -10.11
CA GLY A 27 14.08 8.67 -8.94
C GLY A 27 15.17 9.55 -8.34
N ILE A 28 14.78 10.38 -7.39
CA ILE A 28 15.65 11.28 -6.63
C ILE A 28 15.92 10.63 -5.28
N HIS A 29 17.18 10.50 -4.90
CA HIS A 29 17.59 10.09 -3.56
C HIS A 29 17.33 11.24 -2.58
N ILE A 30 16.52 11.00 -1.53
CA ILE A 30 16.21 12.03 -0.53
C ILE A 30 17.04 11.81 0.73
N PHE A 31 17.03 10.59 1.29
CA PHE A 31 17.76 10.29 2.51
C PHE A 31 18.01 8.77 2.63
N GLY A 32 19.25 8.35 2.82
CA GLY A 32 19.62 6.95 2.96
C GLY A 32 19.23 6.10 1.74
N GLU A 33 18.49 5.03 1.93
CA GLU A 33 18.00 4.15 0.85
C GLU A 33 16.64 4.58 0.26
N VAL A 34 16.08 5.70 0.72
CA VAL A 34 14.77 6.17 0.25
C VAL A 34 14.93 6.93 -1.05
N THR A 35 14.47 6.32 -2.14
CA THR A 35 14.39 6.95 -3.47
C THR A 35 12.95 7.32 -3.78
N LEU A 36 12.70 8.60 -4.07
CA LEU A 36 11.42 9.03 -4.63
C LEU A 36 11.48 8.89 -6.15
N SER A 37 10.71 7.96 -6.69
CA SER A 37 10.63 7.77 -8.13
C SER A 37 9.89 8.94 -8.79
N PHE A 38 10.28 9.31 -10.02
CA PHE A 38 9.58 10.36 -10.78
C PHE A 38 8.09 10.09 -10.95
N PRO A 39 7.62 8.87 -11.24
CA PRO A 39 6.20 8.57 -11.26
C PRO A 39 5.48 8.87 -9.96
N SER A 40 6.08 8.56 -8.81
CA SER A 40 5.48 8.88 -7.50
C SER A 40 5.36 10.38 -7.25
N ILE A 41 6.34 11.17 -7.71
CA ILE A 41 6.26 12.64 -7.63
C ILE A 41 5.09 13.16 -8.48
N ILE A 42 4.95 12.64 -9.70
CA ILE A 42 3.83 13.00 -10.61
C ILE A 42 2.49 12.64 -9.95
N GLU A 43 2.39 11.47 -9.35
CA GLU A 43 1.19 11.02 -8.64
C GLU A 43 0.82 11.96 -7.49
N ILE A 44 1.78 12.31 -6.64
CA ILE A 44 1.56 13.24 -5.52
C ILE A 44 1.10 14.61 -6.05
N VAL A 45 1.75 15.13 -7.10
CA VAL A 45 1.37 16.42 -7.71
C VAL A 45 -0.03 16.36 -8.29
N LEU A 46 -0.41 15.27 -8.97
CA LEU A 46 -1.75 15.09 -9.51
C LEU A 46 -2.82 15.03 -8.41
N ILE A 47 -2.55 14.31 -7.32
CA ILE A 47 -3.47 14.24 -6.17
C ILE A 47 -3.64 15.61 -5.52
N LEU A 48 -2.56 16.34 -5.30
CA LEU A 48 -2.62 17.69 -4.73
C LEU A 48 -3.33 18.68 -5.66
N ALA A 49 -3.06 18.63 -6.96
CA ALA A 49 -3.77 19.43 -7.96
C ALA A 49 -5.26 19.09 -7.99
N ALA A 50 -5.61 17.81 -7.91
CA ALA A 50 -6.98 17.33 -7.82
C ALA A 50 -7.70 17.87 -6.59
N ALA A 51 -7.07 17.80 -5.43
CA ALA A 51 -7.59 18.34 -4.18
C ALA A 51 -7.80 19.86 -4.30
N PHE A 52 -6.80 20.58 -4.80
CA PHE A 52 -6.89 22.04 -4.98
C PHE A 52 -8.01 22.45 -5.95
N LEU A 53 -8.12 21.79 -7.10
CA LEU A 53 -9.20 22.01 -8.06
C LEU A 53 -10.57 21.71 -7.45
N SER A 54 -10.69 20.60 -6.72
CA SER A 54 -11.92 20.25 -5.99
C SER A 54 -12.30 21.35 -5.01
N PHE A 55 -11.34 21.88 -4.25
CA PHE A 55 -11.59 22.99 -3.32
C PHE A 55 -12.05 24.25 -4.03
N LYS A 56 -11.52 24.56 -5.21
CA LYS A 56 -11.83 25.78 -5.97
C LYS A 56 -13.15 25.67 -6.74
N THR A 57 -13.46 24.49 -7.28
CA THR A 57 -14.62 24.30 -8.16
C THR A 57 -15.88 23.85 -7.43
N THR A 58 -15.74 23.22 -6.26
CA THR A 58 -16.90 22.72 -5.49
C THR A 58 -17.55 23.85 -4.71
N ASP A 59 -18.86 24.05 -4.91
CA ASP A 59 -19.64 25.05 -4.20
C ASP A 59 -19.63 24.77 -2.68
N LYS A 60 -19.48 25.84 -1.89
CA LYS A 60 -19.51 25.75 -0.41
C LYS A 60 -20.78 25.10 0.13
N ARG A 61 -21.93 25.28 -0.56
CA ARG A 61 -23.20 24.67 -0.18
C ARG A 61 -23.15 23.14 -0.18
N ILE A 62 -22.45 22.54 -1.15
CA ILE A 62 -22.30 21.08 -1.26
C ILE A 62 -21.48 20.55 -0.07
N ARG A 63 -20.42 21.26 0.32
CA ARG A 63 -19.58 20.86 1.47
C ARG A 63 -20.34 20.94 2.80
N VAL A 64 -21.12 22.01 2.98
CA VAL A 64 -21.95 22.16 4.19
C VAL A 64 -23.01 21.07 4.24
N ARG A 65 -23.66 20.75 3.11
CA ARG A 65 -24.68 19.68 3.04
C ARG A 65 -24.08 18.30 3.33
N ASN A 66 -22.85 18.06 2.92
CA ASN A 66 -22.14 16.78 3.16
C ASN A 66 -21.41 16.77 4.50
N HIS A 67 -21.64 17.74 5.40
CA HIS A 67 -21.00 17.86 6.72
C HIS A 67 -19.46 17.71 6.64
N PHE A 68 -18.85 18.25 5.55
CA PHE A 68 -17.41 18.14 5.35
C PHE A 68 -16.66 18.87 6.47
N THR A 69 -15.87 18.10 7.23
CA THR A 69 -14.99 18.62 8.28
C THR A 69 -13.55 18.13 8.06
N TRP A 70 -12.59 18.97 8.40
CA TRP A 70 -11.18 18.60 8.40
C TRP A 70 -10.80 17.65 9.54
N GLY A 71 -11.68 17.50 10.55
CA GLY A 71 -11.45 16.65 11.72
C GLY A 71 -11.15 15.22 11.32
N ALA A 72 -12.02 14.59 10.55
CA ALA A 72 -11.86 13.21 10.10
C ALA A 72 -10.58 12.99 9.30
N ILE A 73 -10.23 13.91 8.39
CA ILE A 73 -8.99 13.81 7.59
C ILE A 73 -7.76 13.90 8.50
N LYS A 74 -7.78 14.81 9.49
CA LYS A 74 -6.68 14.99 10.43
C LYS A 74 -6.51 13.76 11.33
N GLU A 75 -7.60 13.19 11.83
CA GLU A 75 -7.57 11.96 12.64
C GLU A 75 -6.96 10.80 11.87
N VAL A 76 -7.42 10.56 10.63
CA VAL A 76 -6.90 9.52 9.76
C VAL A 76 -5.42 9.77 9.46
N ALA A 77 -5.01 11.00 9.16
CA ALA A 77 -3.62 11.32 8.88
C ALA A 77 -2.70 11.03 10.09
N VAL A 78 -3.11 11.43 11.30
CA VAL A 78 -2.36 11.16 12.54
C VAL A 78 -2.28 9.66 12.81
N LEU A 79 -3.38 8.92 12.60
CA LEU A 79 -3.44 7.48 12.76
C LEU A 79 -2.47 6.78 11.80
N PHE A 80 -2.48 7.12 10.52
CA PHE A 80 -1.55 6.54 9.54
C PHE A 80 -0.09 6.84 9.86
N ILE A 81 0.24 8.07 10.26
CA ILE A 81 1.60 8.41 10.69
C ILE A 81 2.02 7.52 11.87
N GLY A 82 1.15 7.36 12.86
CA GLY A 82 1.40 6.48 14.01
C GLY A 82 1.64 5.02 13.57
N ILE A 83 0.78 4.48 12.72
CA ILE A 83 0.91 3.10 12.20
C ILE A 83 2.24 2.93 11.46
N PHE A 84 2.59 3.82 10.53
CA PHE A 84 3.81 3.69 9.75
C PHE A 84 5.07 3.80 10.60
N ILE A 85 5.09 4.66 11.62
CA ILE A 85 6.23 4.76 12.55
C ILE A 85 6.37 3.48 13.39
N THR A 86 5.29 2.98 13.95
CA THR A 86 5.31 1.78 14.80
C THR A 86 5.55 0.48 14.03
N MET A 87 5.22 0.46 12.74
CA MET A 87 5.42 -0.70 11.88
C MET A 87 6.91 -0.91 11.50
N GLN A 88 7.74 0.15 11.50
CA GLN A 88 9.15 0.03 11.10
C GLN A 88 9.95 -0.99 11.94
N PRO A 89 9.92 -0.97 13.28
CA PRO A 89 10.59 -1.98 14.09
C PRO A 89 10.08 -3.39 13.81
N ALA A 90 8.77 -3.56 13.61
CA ALA A 90 8.17 -4.86 13.31
C ALA A 90 8.65 -5.41 11.95
N LEU A 91 8.75 -4.57 10.92
CA LEU A 91 9.29 -4.96 9.63
C LEU A 91 10.79 -5.33 9.70
N MET A 92 11.57 -4.61 10.50
CA MET A 92 12.98 -4.95 10.73
C MET A 92 13.11 -6.31 11.43
N LEU A 93 12.30 -6.59 12.43
CA LEU A 93 12.27 -7.88 13.10
C LEU A 93 11.86 -8.99 12.15
N LEU A 94 10.83 -8.77 11.32
CA LEU A 94 10.39 -9.73 10.32
C LEU A 94 11.46 -10.02 9.26
N LYS A 95 12.23 -9.02 8.84
CA LYS A 95 13.37 -9.23 7.95
C LYS A 95 14.42 -10.17 8.56
N ALA A 96 14.64 -10.07 9.87
CA ALA A 96 15.61 -10.91 10.58
C ALA A 96 15.09 -12.32 10.86
N VAL A 97 13.81 -12.50 11.19
CA VAL A 97 13.22 -13.76 11.66
C VAL A 97 12.37 -14.44 10.58
N GLY A 98 11.98 -13.71 9.53
CA GLY A 98 11.08 -14.17 8.45
C GLY A 98 11.41 -15.56 7.89
N PRO A 99 12.67 -15.85 7.54
CA PRO A 99 13.06 -17.18 7.04
C PRO A 99 12.79 -18.32 8.01
N ASN A 100 12.78 -18.04 9.31
CA ASN A 100 12.58 -19.03 10.38
C ASN A 100 11.10 -19.23 10.74
N LEU A 101 10.17 -18.45 10.19
CA LEU A 101 8.74 -18.58 10.49
C LEU A 101 8.09 -19.82 9.87
N GLY A 102 8.77 -20.46 8.90
CA GLY A 102 8.24 -21.66 8.25
C GLY A 102 7.02 -21.42 7.34
N ILE A 103 6.68 -20.17 7.07
CA ILE A 103 5.58 -19.79 6.18
C ILE A 103 6.15 -19.59 4.78
N THR A 104 6.17 -20.66 3.99
CA THR A 104 6.81 -20.67 2.66
C THR A 104 5.82 -20.95 1.54
N GLU A 105 4.70 -21.58 1.85
CA GLU A 105 3.72 -22.03 0.87
C GLU A 105 2.64 -20.97 0.60
N PRO A 106 2.12 -20.88 -0.64
CA PRO A 106 1.10 -19.89 -1.01
C PRO A 106 -0.17 -19.97 -0.16
N TYR A 107 -0.63 -21.19 0.20
CA TYR A 107 -1.82 -21.35 1.01
C TYR A 107 -1.61 -20.85 2.45
N GLN A 108 -0.41 -21.06 3.03
CA GLN A 108 -0.05 -20.54 4.35
C GLN A 108 -0.05 -19.02 4.34
N MET A 109 0.57 -18.41 3.32
CA MET A 109 0.58 -16.96 3.14
C MET A 109 -0.83 -16.40 2.99
N PHE A 110 -1.70 -17.06 2.22
CA PHE A 110 -3.09 -16.63 2.03
C PHE A 110 -3.86 -16.60 3.35
N TRP A 111 -3.85 -17.69 4.09
CA TRP A 111 -4.61 -17.81 5.34
C TRP A 111 -4.03 -16.94 6.45
N ALA A 112 -2.71 -16.89 6.59
CA ALA A 112 -2.05 -16.06 7.59
C ALA A 112 -2.29 -14.56 7.33
N THR A 113 -2.17 -14.13 6.06
CA THR A 113 -2.46 -12.76 5.66
C THR A 113 -3.93 -12.42 5.87
N GLY A 114 -4.85 -13.33 5.49
CA GLY A 114 -6.28 -13.12 5.66
C GLY A 114 -6.69 -13.04 7.11
N ALA A 115 -6.20 -13.95 7.96
CA ALA A 115 -6.48 -13.91 9.38
C ALA A 115 -5.98 -12.61 10.03
N LEU A 116 -4.77 -12.16 9.70
CA LEU A 116 -4.22 -10.92 10.25
C LEU A 116 -4.94 -9.68 9.69
N SER A 117 -5.32 -9.69 8.41
CA SER A 117 -6.08 -8.61 7.77
C SER A 117 -7.51 -8.46 8.30
N SER A 118 -8.01 -9.47 9.00
CA SER A 118 -9.30 -9.37 9.69
C SER A 118 -9.27 -8.45 10.91
N PHE A 119 -8.10 -8.26 11.50
CA PHE A 119 -7.89 -7.40 12.68
C PHE A 119 -7.14 -6.12 12.37
N LEU A 120 -6.22 -6.17 11.41
CA LEU A 120 -5.42 -5.04 10.97
C LEU A 120 -5.89 -4.53 9.60
N ASP A 121 -5.50 -3.32 9.28
CA ASP A 121 -5.75 -2.76 7.94
C ASP A 121 -5.01 -3.56 6.86
N ASN A 122 -5.54 -3.59 5.65
CA ASN A 122 -5.03 -4.38 4.54
C ASN A 122 -3.59 -4.00 4.17
N THR A 123 -3.28 -2.70 4.15
CA THR A 123 -1.97 -2.20 3.73
C THR A 123 -0.83 -2.61 4.67
N PRO A 124 -0.91 -2.42 6.00
CA PRO A 124 0.09 -2.91 6.92
C PRO A 124 0.27 -4.43 6.84
N THR A 125 -0.83 -5.17 6.79
CA THR A 125 -0.81 -6.63 6.71
C THR A 125 -0.13 -7.11 5.43
N TYR A 126 -0.47 -6.53 4.28
CA TYR A 126 0.17 -6.83 3.01
C TYR A 126 1.69 -6.61 3.08
N LEU A 127 2.14 -5.47 3.62
CA LEU A 127 3.56 -5.15 3.75
C LEU A 127 4.32 -6.13 4.65
N VAL A 128 3.72 -6.56 5.75
CA VAL A 128 4.29 -7.56 6.66
C VAL A 128 4.57 -8.87 5.92
N PHE A 129 3.58 -9.43 5.24
CA PHE A 129 3.74 -10.70 4.53
C PHE A 129 4.58 -10.57 3.25
N LEU A 130 4.52 -9.44 2.55
CA LEU A 130 5.41 -9.17 1.43
C LEU A 130 6.87 -9.11 1.89
N THR A 131 7.15 -8.47 3.04
CA THR A 131 8.50 -8.45 3.63
C THR A 131 8.97 -9.85 3.98
N THR A 132 8.11 -10.65 4.63
CA THR A 132 8.41 -12.05 4.97
C THR A 132 8.72 -12.86 3.69
N ALA A 133 7.88 -12.76 2.66
CA ALA A 133 8.09 -13.45 1.40
C ALA A 133 9.39 -13.01 0.69
N GLY A 134 9.72 -11.71 0.74
CA GLY A 134 10.95 -11.17 0.16
C GLY A 134 12.25 -11.69 0.84
N THR A 135 12.17 -12.05 2.12
CA THR A 135 13.32 -12.59 2.87
C THR A 135 13.58 -14.09 2.61
N LEU A 136 12.65 -14.79 1.95
CA LEU A 136 12.80 -16.24 1.66
C LEU A 136 13.85 -16.55 0.57
N GLY A 137 14.41 -15.53 -0.09
CA GLY A 137 15.55 -15.71 -1.01
C GLY A 137 15.19 -16.37 -2.35
N PHE A 138 13.97 -16.22 -2.83
CA PHE A 138 13.58 -16.72 -4.14
C PHE A 138 14.35 -16.02 -5.27
N THR A 139 14.82 -16.80 -6.24
CA THR A 139 15.53 -16.29 -7.43
C THR A 139 14.59 -16.01 -8.60
N ASN A 140 13.41 -16.67 -8.62
CA ASN A 140 12.43 -16.57 -9.69
C ASN A 140 11.16 -15.85 -9.17
N GLY A 141 10.78 -14.76 -9.80
CA GLY A 141 9.58 -14.00 -9.41
C GLY A 141 9.67 -12.55 -9.82
N ILE A 142 8.82 -11.74 -9.20
CA ILE A 142 8.79 -10.29 -9.38
C ILE A 142 9.78 -9.66 -8.40
N ALA A 143 10.70 -8.86 -8.94
CA ALA A 143 11.61 -8.07 -8.12
C ALA A 143 10.82 -6.95 -7.42
N THR A 144 10.87 -6.94 -6.11
CA THR A 144 10.29 -5.89 -5.26
C THR A 144 11.40 -5.20 -4.48
N THR A 145 11.12 -4.05 -3.89
CA THR A 145 12.05 -3.35 -2.99
C THR A 145 12.44 -4.17 -1.75
N LEU A 146 11.69 -5.23 -1.46
CA LEU A 146 11.87 -6.10 -0.29
C LEU A 146 12.49 -7.46 -0.64
N GLY A 147 12.74 -7.73 -1.92
CA GLY A 147 13.28 -8.98 -2.42
C GLY A 147 12.51 -9.53 -3.61
N THR A 148 12.94 -10.66 -4.16
CA THR A 148 12.24 -11.34 -5.26
C THR A 148 11.17 -12.25 -4.70
N VAL A 149 9.92 -12.07 -5.15
CA VAL A 149 8.76 -12.83 -4.69
C VAL A 149 8.11 -13.57 -5.86
N PRO A 150 7.90 -14.89 -5.78
CA PRO A 150 7.18 -15.65 -6.80
C PRO A 150 5.75 -15.12 -6.99
N VAL A 151 5.30 -15.10 -8.24
CA VAL A 151 3.94 -14.59 -8.59
C VAL A 151 2.85 -15.27 -7.78
N LYS A 152 2.94 -16.59 -7.57
CA LYS A 152 1.95 -17.34 -6.79
C LYS A 152 1.88 -16.90 -5.33
N LEU A 153 3.04 -16.62 -4.70
CA LEU A 153 3.07 -16.10 -3.34
C LEU A 153 2.50 -14.68 -3.27
N LEU A 154 2.91 -13.83 -4.21
CA LEU A 154 2.42 -12.46 -4.28
C LEU A 154 0.90 -12.40 -4.46
N SER A 155 0.35 -13.24 -5.35
CA SER A 155 -1.09 -13.37 -5.54
C SER A 155 -1.80 -13.87 -4.27
N ALA A 156 -1.23 -14.86 -3.59
CA ALA A 156 -1.80 -15.40 -2.36
C ALA A 156 -1.87 -14.34 -1.25
N ILE A 157 -0.78 -13.57 -1.05
CA ILE A 157 -0.73 -12.46 -0.08
C ILE A 157 -1.74 -11.38 -0.44
N SER A 158 -1.80 -10.97 -1.71
CA SER A 158 -2.73 -9.94 -2.18
C SER A 158 -4.19 -10.36 -2.00
N CYS A 159 -4.52 -11.59 -2.41
CA CYS A 159 -5.87 -12.12 -2.24
C CYS A 159 -6.23 -12.29 -0.75
N GLY A 160 -5.30 -12.78 0.08
CA GLY A 160 -5.51 -12.92 1.52
C GLY A 160 -5.79 -11.58 2.18
N ALA A 161 -5.01 -10.55 1.86
CA ALA A 161 -5.17 -9.21 2.43
C ALA A 161 -6.54 -8.59 2.14
N VAL A 162 -7.14 -8.90 0.98
CA VAL A 162 -8.39 -8.27 0.54
C VAL A 162 -9.61 -9.14 0.83
N SER A 163 -9.56 -10.46 0.53
CA SER A 163 -10.75 -11.30 0.50
C SER A 163 -11.29 -11.66 1.88
N VAL A 164 -10.42 -11.90 2.87
CA VAL A 164 -10.85 -12.35 4.21
C VAL A 164 -11.29 -11.17 5.07
N SER A 165 -10.69 -10.01 4.95
CA SER A 165 -11.04 -8.84 5.75
C SER A 165 -12.39 -8.23 5.38
N TYR A 166 -12.80 -8.36 4.11
CA TYR A 166 -14.00 -7.70 3.61
C TYR A 166 -15.30 -8.44 3.94
N THR A 167 -15.24 -9.76 4.09
CA THR A 167 -16.46 -10.59 4.15
C THR A 167 -16.99 -10.84 5.55
N HIS A 168 -16.20 -10.75 6.60
CA HIS A 168 -16.65 -11.23 7.92
C HIS A 168 -16.79 -10.19 9.03
N LEU A 169 -16.06 -9.08 9.00
CA LEU A 169 -16.09 -8.11 10.11
C LEU A 169 -16.73 -6.78 9.75
N ARG A 170 -16.56 -6.30 8.52
CA ARG A 170 -17.19 -5.02 8.10
C ARG A 170 -18.67 -5.11 7.76
N ALA A 171 -19.19 -6.31 7.48
CA ALA A 171 -20.63 -6.49 7.28
C ALA A 171 -21.45 -6.20 8.55
N HIS A 172 -20.85 -6.33 9.73
CA HIS A 172 -21.52 -6.04 11.01
C HIS A 172 -21.45 -4.56 11.44
N GLU A 173 -20.52 -3.77 10.89
CA GLU A 173 -20.43 -2.33 11.21
C GLU A 173 -21.51 -1.51 10.52
N THR A 174 -22.09 -2.00 9.42
CA THR A 174 -23.13 -1.29 8.66
C THR A 174 -24.55 -1.56 9.13
N GLU A 175 -24.78 -2.51 10.04
CA GLU A 175 -26.09 -2.82 10.60
C GLU A 175 -26.34 -2.20 11.98
N ALA A 176 -25.39 -1.46 12.52
CA ALA A 176 -25.48 -0.90 13.89
C ALA A 176 -25.82 0.60 13.93
N ASP A 177 -26.10 1.26 12.76
CA ASP A 177 -26.51 2.66 12.65
C ASP A 177 -28.02 2.81 12.33
#